data_dbfb8c8f532b96188adf62a431ee08ad
#
_entry.id   dbfb8c8f532b96188adf62a431ee08ad
#
_cell.length_a   1.000
_cell.length_b   1.000
_cell.length_c   1.000
_cell.angle_alpha   90.00
_cell.angle_beta   90.00
_cell.angle_gamma   90.00
#
_symmetry.space_group_name_H-M   'P 1'
#
loop_
_entity.id
_entity.type
_entity.pdbx_description
1 polymer ?
#
loop_
_entity_poly.entity_id
_entity_poly.type
_entity_poly.pdbx_seq_one_letter_code
_entity_poly.pdbx_strand_id
1 'polypeptide(L)'
;TDNQEDLAVFRKYFEAGKPILSSSCYRYSQELREARAEIEPYFVCCLMNKSWEKYGIHAVEGLYQLLGTGAKQVANLGTKENNVVHIKYADGKQAVLNVLHSAKNVNFQLVGKTTQIVVPQDTFNMFKTQLADFIKFVRTRKYPYPPEETIEMCQMIIAGIKSRELGGKPILLSEI
;
A
#
# COMPACT_ATOMS: atom_id res chain seq x y z
N THR A 1 6.32 9.00 -0.64
CA THR A 1 7.59 9.38 -0.02
C THR A 1 8.00 8.38 1.05
N ASP A 2 9.27 8.34 1.39
CA ASP A 2 9.90 7.44 2.37
C ASP A 2 10.52 8.21 3.56
N ASN A 3 10.25 9.51 3.68
CA ASN A 3 10.69 10.33 4.81
C ASN A 3 9.59 11.29 5.30
N GLN A 4 9.70 11.71 6.57
CA GLN A 4 8.70 12.58 7.23
C GLN A 4 8.70 14.02 6.72
N GLU A 5 9.85 14.54 6.29
CA GLU A 5 9.96 15.92 5.79
C GLU A 5 9.17 16.09 4.50
N ASP A 6 9.35 15.17 3.55
CA ASP A 6 8.58 15.16 2.31
C ASP A 6 7.08 14.94 2.56
N LEU A 7 6.74 14.08 3.53
CA LEU A 7 5.34 13.86 3.90
C LEU A 7 4.70 15.14 4.48
N ALA A 8 5.44 15.92 5.27
CA ALA A 8 4.99 17.21 5.79
C ALA A 8 4.76 18.22 4.66
N VAL A 9 5.65 18.27 3.66
CA VAL A 9 5.47 19.10 2.45
C VAL A 9 4.22 18.67 1.68
N PHE A 10 4.01 17.37 1.51
CA PHE A 10 2.83 16.82 0.85
C PHE A 10 1.54 17.25 1.57
N ARG A 11 1.49 17.11 2.91
CA ARG A 11 0.34 17.56 3.74
C ARG A 11 0.06 19.03 3.54
N LYS A 12 1.09 19.89 3.60
CA LYS A 12 0.96 21.35 3.42
C LYS A 12 0.31 21.71 2.07
N TYR A 13 0.77 21.08 0.98
CA TYR A 13 0.17 21.34 -0.34
C TYR A 13 -1.27 20.83 -0.44
N PHE A 14 -1.54 19.71 0.22
CA PHE A 14 -2.87 19.13 0.31
C PHE A 14 -3.85 20.05 1.02
N GLU A 15 -3.49 20.51 2.23
CA GLU A 15 -4.27 21.47 3.03
C GLU A 15 -4.47 22.80 2.31
N ALA A 16 -3.51 23.22 1.49
CA ALA A 16 -3.63 24.38 0.60
C ALA A 16 -4.53 24.16 -0.63
N GLY A 17 -5.20 23.00 -0.74
CA GLY A 17 -6.11 22.68 -1.86
C GLY A 17 -5.40 22.46 -3.20
N LYS A 18 -4.08 22.19 -3.19
CA LYS A 18 -3.35 21.91 -4.43
C LYS A 18 -3.72 20.53 -4.98
N PRO A 19 -3.97 20.41 -6.29
CA PRO A 19 -4.37 19.15 -6.89
C PRO A 19 -3.17 18.18 -6.98
N ILE A 20 -3.05 17.28 -6.02
CA ILE A 20 -2.01 16.27 -5.98
C ILE A 20 -2.68 14.90 -5.99
N LEU A 21 -2.27 14.03 -6.91
CA LEU A 21 -2.70 12.63 -6.97
C LEU A 21 -1.47 11.73 -7.04
N SER A 22 -1.38 10.78 -6.15
CA SER A 22 -0.35 9.74 -6.16
C SER A 22 -1.02 8.39 -6.10
N SER A 23 -0.67 7.50 -7.02
CA SER A 23 -1.21 6.14 -7.08
C SER A 23 -0.26 5.17 -7.76
N SER A 24 -0.43 3.90 -7.46
CA SER A 24 0.16 2.79 -8.20
C SER A 24 -0.90 2.06 -9.01
N CYS A 25 -0.51 1.44 -10.12
CA CYS A 25 -1.40 0.64 -10.94
C CYS A 25 -2.03 -0.54 -10.16
N TYR A 26 -1.39 -1.05 -9.11
CA TYR A 26 -1.94 -2.12 -8.27
C TYR A 26 -3.25 -1.73 -7.56
N ARG A 27 -3.48 -0.44 -7.28
CA ARG A 27 -4.77 0.07 -6.79
C ARG A 27 -5.91 -0.19 -7.78
N TYR A 28 -5.60 -0.39 -9.04
CA TYR A 28 -6.55 -0.54 -10.13
C TYR A 28 -6.64 -1.99 -10.66
N SER A 29 -6.02 -2.96 -9.98
CA SER A 29 -6.14 -4.36 -10.36
C SER A 29 -7.58 -4.85 -10.21
N GLN A 30 -8.16 -5.31 -11.31
CA GLN A 30 -9.48 -5.91 -11.34
C GLN A 30 -9.47 -7.25 -10.60
N GLU A 31 -8.40 -8.04 -10.77
CA GLU A 31 -8.25 -9.34 -10.13
C GLU A 31 -8.27 -9.22 -8.60
N LEU A 32 -7.58 -8.19 -8.03
CA LEU A 32 -7.63 -7.95 -6.58
C LEU A 32 -9.01 -7.50 -6.11
N ARG A 33 -9.71 -6.69 -6.90
CA ARG A 33 -11.05 -6.21 -6.59
C ARG A 33 -12.08 -7.34 -6.56
N GLU A 34 -12.02 -8.22 -7.56
CA GLU A 34 -12.90 -9.39 -7.66
C GLU A 34 -12.65 -10.36 -6.50
N ALA A 35 -11.38 -10.68 -6.25
CA ALA A 35 -10.99 -11.53 -5.12
C ALA A 35 -11.41 -10.94 -3.76
N ARG A 36 -11.30 -9.61 -3.56
CA ARG A 36 -11.81 -8.97 -2.35
C ARG A 36 -13.30 -9.21 -2.14
N ALA A 37 -14.10 -9.06 -3.21
CA ALA A 37 -15.55 -9.22 -3.13
C ALA A 37 -15.95 -10.67 -2.82
N GLU A 38 -15.21 -11.65 -3.31
CA GLU A 38 -15.46 -13.07 -3.09
C GLU A 38 -14.98 -13.54 -1.73
N ILE A 39 -13.72 -13.18 -1.36
CA ILE A 39 -13.01 -13.72 -0.19
C ILE A 39 -13.37 -12.96 1.09
N GLU A 40 -13.62 -11.65 1.02
CA GLU A 40 -13.76 -10.76 2.18
C GLU A 40 -12.58 -10.92 3.16
N PRO A 41 -11.35 -10.59 2.73
CA PRO A 41 -10.17 -10.98 3.47
C PRO A 41 -10.02 -10.22 4.79
N TYR A 42 -9.62 -10.96 5.84
CA TYR A 42 -9.15 -10.40 7.11
C TYR A 42 -7.64 -10.50 7.29
N PHE A 43 -6.97 -11.33 6.46
CA PHE A 43 -5.53 -11.45 6.42
C PHE A 43 -5.03 -11.49 4.98
N VAL A 44 -3.95 -10.76 4.70
CA VAL A 44 -3.29 -10.71 3.39
C VAL A 44 -1.80 -10.92 3.55
N CYS A 45 -1.21 -11.84 2.76
CA CYS A 45 0.22 -11.92 2.56
C CYS A 45 0.55 -11.48 1.14
N CYS A 46 1.54 -10.59 0.96
CA CYS A 46 1.99 -10.13 -0.35
C CYS A 46 3.46 -10.51 -0.57
N LEU A 47 3.78 -10.96 -1.78
CA LEU A 47 5.15 -11.02 -2.27
C LEU A 47 5.33 -9.93 -3.32
N MET A 48 6.27 -9.01 -3.06
CA MET A 48 6.66 -7.93 -3.96
C MET A 48 8.17 -7.99 -4.20
N ASN A 49 8.62 -7.49 -5.34
CA ASN A 49 10.04 -7.45 -5.69
C ASN A 49 10.71 -6.13 -5.28
N LYS A 50 12.04 -6.11 -5.42
CA LYS A 50 12.94 -4.96 -5.18
C LYS A 50 13.00 -4.55 -3.71
N SER A 51 13.00 -3.22 -3.37
CA SER A 51 13.20 -2.71 -2.02
C SER A 51 11.94 -2.07 -1.46
N TRP A 52 11.85 -2.01 -0.13
CA TRP A 52 10.73 -1.38 0.57
C TRP A 52 10.57 0.09 0.20
N GLU A 53 11.67 0.85 0.15
CA GLU A 53 11.67 2.28 -0.15
C GLU A 53 11.13 2.61 -1.56
N LYS A 54 11.34 1.72 -2.53
CA LYS A 54 10.95 1.95 -3.93
C LYS A 54 9.66 1.22 -4.32
N TYR A 55 9.49 -0.02 -3.82
CA TYR A 55 8.39 -0.90 -4.25
C TYR A 55 7.40 -1.26 -3.14
N GLY A 56 7.72 -0.95 -1.89
CA GLY A 56 6.78 -1.12 -0.78
C GLY A 56 5.45 -0.41 -1.03
N ILE A 57 5.49 0.78 -1.65
CA ILE A 57 4.27 1.53 -1.97
C ILE A 57 3.35 0.76 -2.93
N HIS A 58 3.88 -0.03 -3.87
CA HIS A 58 3.07 -0.84 -4.78
C HIS A 58 2.37 -1.99 -4.04
N ALA A 59 3.07 -2.62 -3.09
CA ALA A 59 2.47 -3.63 -2.22
C ALA A 59 1.36 -3.04 -1.34
N VAL A 60 1.60 -1.86 -0.75
CA VAL A 60 0.62 -1.14 0.08
C VAL A 60 -0.60 -0.71 -0.75
N GLU A 61 -0.43 -0.23 -1.97
CA GLU A 61 -1.56 0.14 -2.85
C GLU A 61 -2.44 -1.08 -3.21
N GLY A 62 -1.83 -2.24 -3.47
CA GLY A 62 -2.58 -3.48 -3.64
C GLY A 62 -3.29 -3.91 -2.34
N LEU A 63 -2.63 -3.72 -1.20
CA LEU A 63 -3.22 -4.00 0.11
C LEU A 63 -4.45 -3.12 0.39
N TYR A 64 -4.43 -1.85 -0.03
CA TYR A 64 -5.59 -0.95 0.08
C TYR A 64 -6.79 -1.44 -0.71
N GLN A 65 -6.58 -2.05 -1.87
CA GLN A 65 -7.66 -2.71 -2.61
C GLN A 65 -8.31 -3.84 -1.81
N LEU A 66 -7.52 -4.54 -0.98
CA LEU A 66 -7.96 -5.74 -0.28
C LEU A 66 -8.52 -5.45 1.12
N LEU A 67 -7.82 -4.66 1.93
CA LEU A 67 -8.16 -4.41 3.33
C LEU A 67 -8.70 -3.00 3.61
N GLY A 68 -8.45 -2.03 2.71
CA GLY A 68 -8.84 -0.64 2.90
C GLY A 68 -7.93 0.12 3.86
N THR A 69 -8.50 1.17 4.48
CA THR A 69 -7.86 2.07 5.44
C THR A 69 -7.84 1.52 6.88
N GLY A 70 -7.15 2.20 7.78
CA GLY A 70 -7.21 1.94 9.22
C GLY A 70 -6.02 1.17 9.76
N ALA A 71 -4.87 1.19 9.05
CA ALA A 71 -3.62 0.67 9.58
C ALA A 71 -3.22 1.44 10.86
N LYS A 72 -2.78 0.72 11.88
CA LYS A 72 -2.39 1.28 13.18
C LYS A 72 -0.92 1.12 13.50
N GLN A 73 -0.35 0.01 13.12
CA GLN A 73 1.00 -0.36 13.54
C GLN A 73 1.71 -1.09 12.41
N VAL A 74 2.99 -0.80 12.25
CA VAL A 74 3.89 -1.44 11.29
C VAL A 74 5.14 -1.95 12.01
N ALA A 75 5.54 -3.19 11.75
CA ALA A 75 6.80 -3.77 12.18
C ALA A 75 7.53 -4.37 10.98
N ASN A 76 8.79 -4.02 10.77
CA ASN A 76 9.63 -4.55 9.72
C ASN A 76 10.76 -5.40 10.32
N LEU A 77 10.63 -6.70 10.24
CA LEU A 77 11.55 -7.69 10.81
C LEU A 77 12.66 -8.09 9.83
N GLY A 78 12.68 -7.48 8.65
CA GLY A 78 13.62 -7.81 7.59
C GLY A 78 14.91 -6.99 7.62
N THR A 79 15.60 -7.05 6.50
CA THR A 79 16.80 -6.26 6.21
C THR A 79 16.51 -5.19 5.14
N LYS A 80 17.50 -4.35 4.80
CA LYS A 80 17.36 -3.36 3.73
C LYS A 80 17.02 -3.97 2.37
N GLU A 81 17.52 -5.18 2.10
CA GLU A 81 17.30 -5.89 0.83
C GLU A 81 16.08 -6.81 0.86
N ASN A 82 15.76 -7.36 2.02
CA ASN A 82 14.70 -8.34 2.19
C ASN A 82 13.79 -7.93 3.35
N ASN A 83 12.76 -7.17 3.04
CA ASN A 83 11.86 -6.62 4.04
C ASN A 83 10.69 -7.57 4.30
N VAL A 84 10.40 -7.83 5.58
CA VAL A 84 9.25 -8.61 6.06
C VAL A 84 8.45 -7.69 6.96
N VAL A 85 7.38 -7.13 6.42
CA VAL A 85 6.64 -6.05 7.06
C VAL A 85 5.29 -6.54 7.51
N HIS A 86 5.06 -6.54 8.83
CA HIS A 86 3.78 -6.86 9.45
C HIS A 86 3.00 -5.57 9.71
N ILE A 87 1.73 -5.55 9.31
CA ILE A 87 0.81 -4.42 9.47
C ILE A 87 -0.41 -4.88 10.25
N LYS A 88 -0.78 -4.15 11.29
CA LYS A 88 -2.00 -4.35 12.08
C LYS A 88 -2.99 -3.22 11.86
N TYR A 89 -4.24 -3.58 11.67
CA TYR A 89 -5.37 -2.67 11.49
C TYR A 89 -6.18 -2.50 12.77
N ALA A 90 -6.92 -1.40 12.87
CA ALA A 90 -7.76 -1.09 14.02
C ALA A 90 -8.90 -2.10 14.24
N ASP A 91 -9.42 -2.66 13.15
CA ASP A 91 -10.51 -3.66 13.14
C ASP A 91 -10.04 -5.11 13.33
N GLY A 92 -8.76 -5.32 13.63
CA GLY A 92 -8.15 -6.61 13.87
C GLY A 92 -7.61 -7.32 12.62
N LYS A 93 -7.84 -6.78 11.42
CA LYS A 93 -7.21 -7.28 10.20
C LYS A 93 -5.69 -7.17 10.28
N GLN A 94 -5.00 -8.01 9.52
CA GLN A 94 -3.54 -8.01 9.48
C GLN A 94 -3.03 -8.27 8.07
N ALA A 95 -1.81 -7.79 7.81
CA ALA A 95 -1.10 -8.10 6.58
C ALA A 95 0.39 -8.37 6.83
N VAL A 96 0.99 -9.19 5.96
CA VAL A 96 2.43 -9.39 5.88
C VAL A 96 2.87 -9.08 4.46
N LEU A 97 3.73 -8.07 4.30
CA LEU A 97 4.29 -7.69 3.02
C LEU A 97 5.75 -8.12 2.94
N ASN A 98 6.05 -9.09 2.10
CA ASN A 98 7.40 -9.55 1.82
C ASN A 98 7.92 -8.79 0.59
N VAL A 99 8.75 -7.77 0.79
CA VAL A 99 9.36 -7.00 -0.31
C VAL A 99 10.82 -7.39 -0.41
N LEU A 100 11.10 -8.34 -1.30
CA LEU A 100 12.36 -9.06 -1.39
C LEU A 100 13.09 -8.72 -2.69
N HIS A 101 14.38 -8.40 -2.62
CA HIS A 101 15.16 -7.88 -3.75
C HIS A 101 15.06 -8.76 -5.01
N SER A 102 15.19 -10.06 -4.85
CA SER A 102 15.21 -11.02 -5.95
C SER A 102 13.88 -11.74 -6.21
N ALA A 103 12.80 -11.34 -5.52
CA ALA A 103 11.49 -11.96 -5.72
C ALA A 103 11.02 -11.81 -7.18
N LYS A 104 10.36 -12.84 -7.66
CA LYS A 104 9.68 -12.88 -8.97
C LYS A 104 8.22 -13.23 -8.73
N ASN A 105 7.36 -12.91 -9.71
CA ASN A 105 5.94 -13.28 -9.66
C ASN A 105 5.22 -12.66 -8.44
N VAL A 106 5.09 -11.33 -8.47
CA VAL A 106 4.29 -10.59 -7.50
C VAL A 106 2.93 -11.25 -7.31
N ASN A 107 2.56 -11.52 -6.05
CA ASN A 107 1.27 -12.11 -5.72
C ASN A 107 0.74 -11.63 -4.39
N PHE A 108 -0.57 -11.83 -4.20
CA PHE A 108 -1.29 -11.57 -2.97
C PHE A 108 -2.02 -12.85 -2.55
N GLN A 109 -1.77 -13.31 -1.35
CA GLN A 109 -2.46 -14.45 -0.75
C GLN A 109 -3.49 -13.92 0.23
N LEU A 110 -4.75 -14.26 0.01
CA LEU A 110 -5.88 -13.75 0.77
C LEU A 110 -6.46 -14.86 1.64
N VAL A 111 -6.76 -14.55 2.88
CA VAL A 111 -7.48 -15.43 3.81
C VAL A 111 -8.71 -14.67 4.31
N GLY A 112 -9.88 -15.26 4.11
CA GLY A 112 -11.18 -14.72 4.50
C GLY A 112 -12.21 -15.85 4.58
N LYS A 113 -13.33 -15.73 3.90
CA LYS A 113 -14.33 -16.82 3.77
C LYS A 113 -13.71 -18.08 3.17
N THR A 114 -12.78 -17.90 2.25
CA THR A 114 -11.93 -18.94 1.65
C THR A 114 -10.49 -18.43 1.57
N THR A 115 -9.61 -19.17 0.90
CA THR A 115 -8.22 -18.77 0.67
C THR A 115 -7.93 -18.76 -0.83
N GLN A 116 -7.29 -17.71 -1.30
CA GLN A 116 -6.90 -17.57 -2.71
C GLN A 116 -5.53 -16.92 -2.85
N ILE A 117 -4.80 -17.30 -3.91
CA ILE A 117 -3.60 -16.60 -4.37
C ILE A 117 -3.97 -15.85 -5.64
N VAL A 118 -3.77 -14.54 -5.65
CA VAL A 118 -4.02 -13.67 -6.80
C VAL A 118 -2.69 -13.17 -7.34
N VAL A 119 -2.46 -13.37 -8.61
CA VAL A 119 -1.31 -12.84 -9.37
C VAL A 119 -1.82 -11.80 -10.34
N PRO A 120 -1.74 -10.49 -10.04
CA PRO A 120 -2.19 -9.45 -10.96
C PRO A 120 -1.35 -9.48 -12.25
N GLN A 121 -1.97 -9.82 -13.37
CA GLN A 121 -1.30 -9.98 -14.67
C GLN A 121 -1.73 -8.96 -15.70
N ASP A 122 -2.94 -8.43 -15.60
CA ASP A 122 -3.48 -7.47 -16.56
C ASP A 122 -2.96 -6.05 -16.32
N THR A 123 -1.64 -5.91 -16.39
CA THR A 123 -0.96 -4.62 -16.18
C THR A 123 -1.43 -3.55 -17.16
N PHE A 124 -1.80 -3.91 -18.37
CA PHE A 124 -2.31 -2.95 -19.34
C PHE A 124 -3.60 -2.26 -18.86
N ASN A 125 -4.60 -3.02 -18.41
CA ASN A 125 -5.84 -2.44 -17.90
C ASN A 125 -5.65 -1.74 -16.55
N MET A 126 -4.74 -2.22 -15.71
CA MET A 126 -4.35 -1.53 -14.48
C MET A 126 -3.84 -0.11 -14.76
N PHE A 127 -2.87 0.05 -15.67
CA PHE A 127 -2.35 1.37 -16.07
C PHE A 127 -3.37 2.20 -16.84
N LYS A 128 -4.15 1.60 -17.73
CA LYS A 128 -5.22 2.29 -18.47
C LYS A 128 -6.24 2.91 -17.52
N THR A 129 -6.68 2.17 -16.52
CA THR A 129 -7.65 2.65 -15.51
C THR A 129 -7.04 3.75 -14.64
N GLN A 130 -5.78 3.58 -14.20
CA GLN A 130 -5.04 4.59 -13.47
C GLN A 130 -4.96 5.91 -14.25
N LEU A 131 -4.60 5.87 -15.54
CA LEU A 131 -4.51 7.04 -16.40
C LEU A 131 -5.87 7.68 -16.66
N ALA A 132 -6.91 6.89 -16.83
CA ALA A 132 -8.27 7.40 -17.01
C ALA A 132 -8.74 8.18 -15.77
N ASP A 133 -8.49 7.67 -14.57
CA ASP A 133 -8.79 8.35 -13.31
C ASP A 133 -7.92 9.61 -13.13
N PHE A 134 -6.65 9.56 -13.49
CA PHE A 134 -5.80 10.74 -13.49
C PHE A 134 -6.33 11.85 -14.42
N ILE A 135 -6.70 11.50 -15.66
CA ILE A 135 -7.31 12.47 -16.62
C ILE A 135 -8.61 13.05 -16.05
N LYS A 136 -9.47 12.20 -15.47
CA LYS A 136 -10.71 12.64 -14.83
C LYS A 136 -10.43 13.60 -13.68
N PHE A 137 -9.47 13.28 -12.81
CA PHE A 137 -9.04 14.15 -11.71
C PHE A 137 -8.54 15.52 -12.22
N VAL A 138 -7.66 15.53 -13.24
CA VAL A 138 -7.15 16.77 -13.82
C VAL A 138 -8.29 17.65 -14.34
N ARG A 139 -9.30 17.05 -15.02
CA ARG A 139 -10.44 17.76 -15.61
C ARG A 139 -11.46 18.24 -14.59
N THR A 140 -11.73 17.43 -13.57
CA THR A 140 -12.85 17.66 -12.64
C THR A 140 -12.44 18.16 -11.28
N ARG A 141 -11.16 18.03 -10.92
CA ARG A 141 -10.61 18.24 -9.57
C ARG A 141 -11.24 17.35 -8.49
N LYS A 142 -11.96 16.30 -8.89
CA LYS A 142 -12.54 15.32 -7.97
C LYS A 142 -11.56 14.17 -7.81
N TYR A 143 -11.18 13.90 -6.58
CA TYR A 143 -10.29 12.77 -6.25
C TYR A 143 -10.96 11.43 -6.49
N PRO A 144 -10.27 10.43 -7.06
CA PRO A 144 -10.81 9.08 -7.23
C PRO A 144 -10.91 8.32 -5.90
N TYR A 145 -10.18 8.74 -4.87
CA TYR A 145 -10.20 8.25 -3.50
C TYR A 145 -9.77 9.36 -2.53
N PRO A 146 -10.08 9.26 -1.23
CA PRO A 146 -9.68 10.25 -0.25
C PRO A 146 -8.15 10.42 -0.22
N PRO A 147 -7.65 11.63 -0.27
CA PRO A 147 -6.20 11.88 -0.27
C PRO A 147 -5.50 11.47 1.01
N GLU A 148 -6.22 11.40 2.12
CA GLU A 148 -5.76 10.90 3.40
C GLU A 148 -5.24 9.45 3.29
N GLU A 149 -5.78 8.67 2.35
CA GLU A 149 -5.27 7.33 2.06
C GLU A 149 -3.81 7.35 1.58
N THR A 150 -3.45 8.33 0.74
CA THR A 150 -2.06 8.50 0.31
C THR A 150 -1.14 8.84 1.47
N ILE A 151 -1.62 9.66 2.41
CA ILE A 151 -0.88 10.02 3.63
C ILE A 151 -0.67 8.78 4.50
N GLU A 152 -1.71 7.99 4.76
CA GLU A 152 -1.62 6.76 5.54
C GLU A 152 -0.64 5.75 4.90
N MET A 153 -0.69 5.58 3.59
CA MET A 153 0.26 4.72 2.87
C MET A 153 1.71 5.20 3.01
N CYS A 154 1.96 6.50 2.89
CA CYS A 154 3.30 7.05 3.13
C CYS A 154 3.75 6.83 4.58
N GLN A 155 2.85 7.00 5.56
CA GLN A 155 3.15 6.69 6.95
C GLN A 155 3.53 5.21 7.15
N MET A 156 2.86 4.28 6.46
CA MET A 156 3.24 2.86 6.51
C MET A 156 4.67 2.63 5.98
N ILE A 157 5.05 3.28 4.86
CA ILE A 157 6.40 3.16 4.30
C ILE A 157 7.44 3.67 5.29
N ILE A 158 7.23 4.88 5.83
CA ILE A 158 8.14 5.52 6.79
C ILE A 158 8.22 4.69 8.08
N ALA A 159 7.09 4.23 8.62
CA ALA A 159 7.04 3.38 9.80
C ALA A 159 7.81 2.06 9.60
N GLY A 160 7.70 1.45 8.41
CA GLY A 160 8.46 0.24 8.05
C GLY A 160 9.96 0.47 8.01
N ILE A 161 10.43 1.62 7.51
CA ILE A 161 11.85 2.01 7.52
C ILE A 161 12.32 2.20 8.97
N LYS A 162 11.62 3.04 9.72
CA LYS A 162 11.92 3.34 11.14
C LYS A 162 11.93 2.07 12.01
N SER A 163 10.97 1.19 11.81
CA SER A 163 10.91 -0.10 12.51
C SER A 163 12.16 -0.95 12.24
N ARG A 164 12.56 -1.08 10.99
CA ARG A 164 13.76 -1.83 10.59
C ARG A 164 15.02 -1.26 11.24
N GLU A 165 15.19 0.07 11.24
CA GLU A 165 16.31 0.76 11.87
C GLU A 165 16.36 0.56 13.40
N LEU A 166 15.19 0.34 14.01
CA LEU A 166 15.04 0.04 15.44
C LEU A 166 14.98 -1.47 15.73
N GLY A 167 15.53 -2.31 14.86
CA GLY A 167 15.63 -3.76 15.06
C GLY A 167 14.28 -4.49 15.03
N GLY A 168 13.31 -3.97 14.29
CA GLY A 168 11.98 -4.58 14.13
C GLY A 168 10.95 -4.11 15.18
N LYS A 169 11.28 -3.09 15.98
CA LYS A 169 10.33 -2.53 16.96
C LYS A 169 9.07 -2.04 16.23
N PRO A 170 7.87 -2.45 16.68
CA PRO A 170 6.63 -1.95 16.12
C PRO A 170 6.49 -0.43 16.28
N ILE A 171 6.07 0.25 15.22
CA ILE A 171 5.85 1.71 15.17
C ILE A 171 4.37 1.97 14.93
N LEU A 172 3.77 2.82 15.75
CA LEU A 172 2.41 3.30 15.53
C LEU A 172 2.41 4.36 14.41
N LEU A 173 1.39 4.34 13.53
CA LEU A 173 1.28 5.35 12.48
C LEU A 173 1.09 6.76 13.04
N SER A 174 0.54 6.88 14.26
CA SER A 174 0.42 8.15 14.98
C SER A 174 1.76 8.75 15.44
N GLU A 175 2.86 7.99 15.35
CA GLU A 175 4.22 8.45 15.67
C GLU A 175 4.96 8.99 14.41
N ILE A 176 4.29 8.96 13.25
CA ILE A 176 4.75 9.44 11.94
C ILE A 176 3.93 10.69 11.56
#